data_76d4845f021a08e4e60b2cedeba869b2
#
_entry.id   76d4845f021a08e4e60b2cedeba869b2
#
_cell.length_a   1.000
_cell.length_b   1.000
_cell.length_c   1.000
_cell.angle_alpha   90.00
_cell.angle_beta   90.00
_cell.angle_gamma   90.00
#
_symmetry.space_group_name_H-M   'P 1'
#
loop_
_entity.id
_entity.type
_entity.pdbx_description
1 polymer ?
#
loop_
_entity_poly.entity_id
_entity_poly.type
_entity_poly.pdbx_seq_one_letter_code
_entity_poly.pdbx_strand_id
1 'polypeptide(L)'
;MQNKHNLKQRFEELRGIQAAQHHQTSFIKFYPTPAVGFNLGDIATEDIADASRSTLEGLDQTFQAGFEAKFILSPKTPDGEISNQPDLKQQIEVLIQPDKDVTQVTVCNTENGRLEVKFIPKVPGAYSIEMKINGDTLANSPFTVAVKERELIVVGELDLTLLEGERVDDLFGIAVNTIGNIAVIDIGKNCAYIFDKNGQCLRKIGLEQFRDPLGVTYLNDDEILIADAGNGRIQQINIQTGTVVKTLGRAGVGKKEFHIPCDVCLDEERRIVVTEFWNSRIQVMSPEGETISIFGNIGPEKLNKPKSCFPYKDKFFISDSGNHCIKAFDKSGTFLHKFGKQGNQDGQFDNPYGLLIDRFHCLLVCDQFNHRVQQFSLDGRFTGKSITNLSNPRGIAATPDGRILVTTPEKIFILK
;
A
#
# COMPACT_ATOMS: atom_id res chain seq x y z
N MET A 1 67.74 4.81 1.52
CA MET A 1 67.12 3.79 0.63
C MET A 1 67.02 2.39 1.27
N GLN A 2 67.95 2.03 2.17
CA GLN A 2 68.00 0.71 2.83
C GLN A 2 66.76 0.44 3.76
N ASN A 3 66.24 1.48 4.40
CA ASN A 3 65.11 1.34 5.32
C ASN A 3 63.73 1.01 4.62
N LYS A 4 63.56 1.43 3.36
CA LYS A 4 62.33 1.07 2.62
C LYS A 4 62.33 -0.40 2.14
N HIS A 5 63.51 -0.98 1.94
CA HIS A 5 63.64 -2.37 1.48
C HIS A 5 63.34 -3.35 2.66
N ASN A 6 63.82 -3.03 3.85
CA ASN A 6 63.57 -3.81 5.05
C ASN A 6 62.07 -3.77 5.50
N LEU A 7 61.39 -2.65 5.29
CA LEU A 7 59.97 -2.55 5.56
C LEU A 7 59.14 -3.41 4.58
N LYS A 8 59.50 -3.41 3.31
CA LYS A 8 58.81 -4.20 2.31
C LYS A 8 58.99 -5.72 2.55
N GLN A 9 60.21 -6.14 2.95
CA GLN A 9 60.50 -7.53 3.27
C GLN A 9 59.75 -8.03 4.51
N ARG A 10 59.65 -7.20 5.56
CA ARG A 10 58.83 -7.49 6.75
C ARG A 10 57.32 -7.49 6.46
N PHE A 11 56.85 -6.65 5.54
CA PHE A 11 55.47 -6.68 5.08
C PHE A 11 55.12 -7.97 4.33
N GLU A 12 56.06 -8.50 3.54
CA GLU A 12 55.89 -9.80 2.86
C GLU A 12 55.97 -10.98 3.84
N GLU A 13 56.80 -10.91 4.89
CA GLU A 13 56.84 -11.90 5.95
C GLU A 13 55.57 -11.92 6.78
N LEU A 14 54.96 -10.76 7.07
CA LEU A 14 53.68 -10.67 7.77
C LEU A 14 52.52 -11.18 6.89
N ARG A 15 52.54 -10.95 5.57
CA ARG A 15 51.60 -11.58 4.65
C ARG A 15 51.71 -13.11 4.60
N GLY A 16 52.93 -13.64 4.70
CA GLY A 16 53.19 -15.09 4.77
C GLY A 16 52.62 -15.73 6.05
N ILE A 17 52.59 -14.99 7.16
CA ILE A 17 52.02 -15.46 8.43
C ILE A 17 50.48 -15.45 8.37
N GLN A 18 49.86 -14.47 7.67
CA GLN A 18 48.42 -14.43 7.46
C GLN A 18 47.89 -15.59 6.57
N ALA A 19 48.70 -16.09 5.64
CA ALA A 19 48.29 -17.21 4.80
C ALA A 19 48.28 -18.57 5.56
N ALA A 20 48.84 -18.66 6.76
CA ALA A 20 48.92 -19.88 7.59
C ALA A 20 47.87 -19.93 8.72
N GLN A 21 47.13 -18.86 8.96
CA GLN A 21 46.04 -18.82 9.95
C GLN A 21 44.71 -18.45 9.28
N HIS A 22 43.93 -19.44 8.97
CA HIS A 22 42.52 -19.29 8.65
C HIS A 22 41.79 -18.62 9.84
N HIS A 23 41.09 -17.53 9.53
CA HIS A 23 40.17 -16.80 10.41
C HIS A 23 40.76 -15.79 11.41
N GLN A 24 41.29 -14.68 10.90
CA GLN A 24 41.24 -13.38 11.59
C GLN A 24 41.38 -12.25 10.58
N THR A 25 40.27 -11.55 10.27
CA THR A 25 40.22 -10.37 9.44
C THR A 25 40.42 -9.11 10.29
N SER A 26 41.61 -8.93 10.87
CA SER A 26 41.99 -7.68 11.53
C SER A 26 42.96 -6.92 10.62
N PHE A 27 42.53 -5.75 10.12
CA PHE A 27 43.42 -4.84 9.39
C PHE A 27 44.20 -3.98 10.39
N ILE A 28 45.55 -4.02 10.27
CA ILE A 28 46.45 -3.20 11.09
C ILE A 28 46.73 -1.90 10.32
N LYS A 29 46.31 -0.74 10.84
CA LYS A 29 46.63 0.59 10.31
C LYS A 29 47.80 1.21 11.08
N PHE A 30 48.90 1.57 10.39
CA PHE A 30 49.99 2.31 10.99
C PHE A 30 49.76 3.82 10.82
N TYR A 31 49.71 4.56 11.90
CA TYR A 31 49.75 6.00 11.93
C TYR A 31 51.19 6.49 12.15
N PRO A 32 51.84 7.20 11.20
CA PRO A 32 53.16 7.74 11.44
C PRO A 32 53.10 8.95 12.35
N THR A 33 53.70 8.86 13.55
CA THR A 33 53.98 10.00 14.42
C THR A 33 55.23 10.73 13.91
N PRO A 34 55.29 12.10 13.97
CA PRO A 34 56.49 12.84 13.55
C PRO A 34 57.62 12.60 14.57
N ALA A 35 58.74 12.19 14.03
CA ALA A 35 60.04 11.95 14.55
C ALA A 35 60.39 12.43 15.97
N VAL A 36 60.68 11.54 16.90
CA VAL A 36 61.94 11.30 17.59
C VAL A 36 61.76 10.02 18.41
N GLY A 37 62.46 8.94 18.00
CA GLY A 37 62.40 7.64 18.68
C GLY A 37 61.37 6.68 18.04
N PHE A 38 61.85 5.54 17.57
CA PHE A 38 61.00 4.46 17.06
C PHE A 38 60.15 3.85 18.20
N ASN A 39 58.95 4.42 18.43
CA ASN A 39 57.87 3.69 19.07
C ASN A 39 57.07 3.00 17.96
N LEU A 40 56.84 1.70 18.13
CA LEU A 40 55.79 1.02 17.38
C LEU A 40 54.51 1.79 17.69
N GLY A 41 53.99 2.51 16.70
CA GLY A 41 52.74 3.25 16.81
C GLY A 41 51.62 2.32 17.32
N ASP A 42 50.69 2.88 18.05
CA ASP A 42 49.52 2.14 18.52
C ASP A 42 48.89 1.39 17.38
N ILE A 43 48.78 0.06 17.51
CA ILE A 43 48.06 -0.79 16.58
C ILE A 43 46.58 -0.61 16.92
N ALA A 44 45.91 0.26 16.19
CA ALA A 44 44.47 0.31 16.28
C ALA A 44 43.92 -0.89 15.45
N THR A 45 43.33 -1.85 16.11
CA THR A 45 42.46 -2.81 15.47
C THR A 45 41.23 -2.05 15.02
N GLU A 46 40.99 -1.97 13.70
CA GLU A 46 39.70 -1.45 13.23
C GLU A 46 38.59 -2.35 13.80
N ASP A 47 37.54 -1.72 14.26
CA ASP A 47 36.40 -2.34 14.93
C ASP A 47 35.48 -3.00 13.87
N ILE A 48 36.06 -4.00 13.15
CA ILE A 48 35.42 -4.67 12.01
C ILE A 48 34.40 -5.68 12.52
N ALA A 49 33.20 -5.61 11.95
CA ALA A 49 32.15 -6.56 12.28
C ALA A 49 32.48 -7.98 11.75
N ASP A 50 32.37 -8.94 12.66
CA ASP A 50 32.55 -10.38 12.41
C ASP A 50 31.18 -11.04 12.25
N ALA A 51 30.91 -11.60 11.06
CA ALA A 51 29.65 -12.27 10.76
C ALA A 51 29.39 -13.48 11.69
N SER A 52 30.43 -14.17 12.15
CA SER A 52 30.30 -15.35 13.01
C SER A 52 29.90 -15.00 14.45
N ARG A 53 30.16 -13.77 14.90
CA ARG A 53 29.85 -13.26 16.23
C ARG A 53 28.60 -12.39 16.27
N SER A 54 28.22 -11.83 15.13
CA SER A 54 27.05 -10.95 14.99
C SER A 54 25.75 -11.71 15.23
N THR A 55 24.76 -11.07 15.80
CA THR A 55 23.49 -11.69 16.21
C THR A 55 22.29 -10.96 15.66
N LEU A 56 21.19 -11.71 15.47
CA LEU A 56 19.89 -11.18 15.09
C LEU A 56 18.91 -11.30 16.27
N GLU A 57 18.08 -10.29 16.43
CA GLU A 57 17.01 -10.24 17.40
C GLU A 57 15.68 -9.96 16.70
N GLY A 58 14.57 -10.55 17.16
CA GLY A 58 13.23 -10.30 16.63
C GLY A 58 12.82 -11.20 15.46
N LEU A 59 13.57 -12.27 15.17
CA LEU A 59 13.16 -13.29 14.18
C LEU A 59 12.27 -14.39 14.77
N ASP A 60 12.18 -14.49 16.07
CA ASP A 60 11.34 -15.42 16.83
C ASP A 60 9.86 -14.99 16.87
N GLN A 61 9.57 -13.74 16.51
CA GLN A 61 8.21 -13.24 16.39
C GLN A 61 7.54 -13.74 15.11
N THR A 62 6.22 -13.81 15.13
CA THR A 62 5.43 -14.08 13.94
C THR A 62 5.17 -12.78 13.19
N PHE A 63 5.58 -12.70 11.93
CA PHE A 63 5.26 -11.59 11.05
C PHE A 63 3.87 -11.76 10.42
N GLN A 64 3.30 -10.68 9.92
CA GLN A 64 2.02 -10.70 9.20
C GLN A 64 2.20 -10.19 7.77
N ALA A 65 1.55 -10.83 6.81
CA ALA A 65 1.54 -10.38 5.42
C ALA A 65 0.94 -8.96 5.31
N GLY A 66 1.60 -8.10 4.53
CA GLY A 66 1.20 -6.71 4.32
C GLY A 66 1.61 -5.74 5.43
N PHE A 67 2.23 -6.19 6.51
CA PHE A 67 2.77 -5.30 7.55
C PHE A 67 4.29 -5.22 7.49
N GLU A 68 4.83 -4.07 7.91
CA GLU A 68 6.27 -3.92 8.05
C GLU A 68 6.79 -4.91 9.09
N ALA A 69 7.59 -5.84 8.62
CA ALA A 69 8.38 -6.75 9.43
C ALA A 69 9.74 -6.10 9.70
N LYS A 70 10.21 -6.19 10.92
CA LYS A 70 11.50 -5.65 11.30
C LYS A 70 12.23 -6.58 12.26
N PHE A 71 13.54 -6.60 12.14
CA PHE A 71 14.43 -7.28 13.06
C PHE A 71 15.73 -6.48 13.20
N ILE A 72 16.47 -6.76 14.24
CA ILE A 72 17.69 -6.02 14.60
C ILE A 72 18.90 -6.90 14.36
N LEU A 73 19.84 -6.39 13.61
CA LEU A 73 21.21 -6.91 13.53
C LEU A 73 22.10 -6.19 14.55
N SER A 74 22.72 -6.95 15.43
CA SER A 74 23.76 -6.47 16.33
C SER A 74 25.12 -6.92 15.75
N PRO A 75 25.79 -6.04 14.99
CA PRO A 75 27.11 -6.36 14.43
C PRO A 75 28.11 -6.36 15.55
N LYS A 76 28.91 -7.43 15.65
CA LYS A 76 29.89 -7.61 16.71
C LYS A 76 31.28 -7.79 16.15
N THR A 77 32.27 -7.31 16.87
CA THR A 77 33.69 -7.58 16.61
C THR A 77 34.05 -9.03 16.98
N PRO A 78 35.22 -9.51 16.62
CA PRO A 78 35.72 -10.82 17.07
C PRO A 78 35.72 -10.96 18.60
N ASP A 79 35.88 -9.87 19.33
CA ASP A 79 35.89 -9.85 20.81
C ASP A 79 34.46 -9.82 21.39
N GLY A 80 33.43 -9.68 20.56
CA GLY A 80 32.02 -9.75 20.95
C GLY A 80 31.39 -8.41 21.31
N GLU A 81 32.11 -7.29 21.21
CA GLU A 81 31.59 -5.94 21.40
C GLU A 81 30.81 -5.47 20.16
N ILE A 82 29.94 -4.46 20.31
CA ILE A 82 29.24 -3.87 19.18
C ILE A 82 30.26 -3.16 18.28
N SER A 83 30.27 -3.52 17.00
CA SER A 83 31.15 -2.90 16.01
C SER A 83 30.70 -1.49 15.67
N ASN A 84 31.66 -0.56 15.65
CA ASN A 84 31.49 0.81 15.19
C ASN A 84 32.10 1.01 13.78
N GLN A 85 32.23 -0.04 13.00
CA GLN A 85 32.79 -0.01 11.65
C GLN A 85 32.12 1.09 10.82
N PRO A 86 32.91 2.04 10.26
CA PRO A 86 32.37 3.06 9.36
C PRO A 86 31.71 2.42 8.14
N ASP A 87 30.60 3.03 7.69
CA ASP A 87 29.85 2.59 6.49
C ASP A 87 29.38 1.13 6.51
N LEU A 88 29.28 0.51 7.69
CA LEU A 88 28.90 -0.90 7.85
C LEU A 88 27.59 -1.22 7.13
N LYS A 89 26.63 -0.28 7.12
CA LYS A 89 25.36 -0.43 6.40
C LYS A 89 25.55 -0.81 4.93
N GLN A 90 26.59 -0.31 4.28
CA GLN A 90 26.90 -0.60 2.87
C GLN A 90 27.53 -1.99 2.67
N GLN A 91 28.00 -2.62 3.75
CA GLN A 91 28.60 -3.94 3.76
C GLN A 91 27.62 -5.04 4.18
N ILE A 92 26.34 -4.70 4.38
CA ILE A 92 25.29 -5.65 4.72
C ILE A 92 24.55 -6.06 3.46
N GLU A 93 24.54 -7.35 3.17
CA GLU A 93 23.70 -7.97 2.16
C GLU A 93 22.55 -8.72 2.84
N VAL A 94 21.32 -8.47 2.41
CA VAL A 94 20.12 -9.15 2.90
C VAL A 94 19.34 -9.70 1.72
N LEU A 95 19.18 -11.01 1.69
CA LEU A 95 18.37 -11.70 0.69
C LEU A 95 17.19 -12.38 1.40
N ILE A 96 15.97 -12.05 0.99
CA ILE A 96 14.74 -12.62 1.52
C ILE A 96 14.02 -13.36 0.40
N GLN A 97 13.71 -14.64 0.63
CA GLN A 97 13.04 -15.51 -0.35
C GLN A 97 11.66 -15.95 0.18
N PRO A 98 10.63 -16.01 -0.69
CA PRO A 98 10.63 -15.67 -2.12
C PRO A 98 10.66 -14.15 -2.36
N ASP A 99 11.59 -13.66 -3.16
CA ASP A 99 11.85 -12.23 -3.43
C ASP A 99 10.66 -11.50 -4.06
N LYS A 100 9.93 -12.16 -4.96
CA LYS A 100 8.71 -11.61 -5.60
C LYS A 100 7.61 -11.26 -4.59
N ASP A 101 7.62 -11.89 -3.43
CA ASP A 101 6.62 -11.73 -2.38
C ASP A 101 7.09 -10.77 -1.26
N VAL A 102 8.16 -10.00 -1.50
CA VAL A 102 8.72 -9.03 -0.56
C VAL A 102 8.80 -7.65 -1.24
N THR A 103 8.59 -6.59 -0.48
CA THR A 103 8.93 -5.24 -0.93
C THR A 103 10.43 -5.00 -0.78
N GLN A 104 10.88 -3.83 -1.23
CA GLN A 104 12.27 -3.42 -1.06
C GLN A 104 12.71 -3.56 0.41
N VAL A 105 13.78 -4.32 0.62
CA VAL A 105 14.43 -4.46 1.92
C VAL A 105 15.22 -3.18 2.21
N THR A 106 15.09 -2.64 3.42
CA THR A 106 15.83 -1.47 3.87
C THR A 106 16.62 -1.77 5.13
N VAL A 107 17.83 -1.24 5.22
CA VAL A 107 18.69 -1.33 6.40
C VAL A 107 18.91 0.08 6.94
N CYS A 108 18.63 0.31 8.22
CA CYS A 108 18.74 1.61 8.87
C CYS A 108 19.63 1.54 10.13
N ASN A 109 20.45 2.56 10.35
CA ASN A 109 21.21 2.66 11.61
C ASN A 109 20.27 2.98 12.77
N THR A 110 20.53 2.39 13.93
CA THR A 110 19.91 2.76 15.21
C THR A 110 20.88 3.55 16.08
N GLU A 111 20.37 4.20 17.12
CA GLU A 111 21.19 5.06 18.01
C GLU A 111 22.33 4.32 18.75
N ASN A 112 22.27 2.98 18.84
CA ASN A 112 23.21 2.17 19.63
C ASN A 112 24.19 1.36 18.75
N GLY A 113 24.49 1.79 17.53
CA GLY A 113 25.40 1.07 16.62
C GLY A 113 24.84 -0.25 16.08
N ARG A 114 23.56 -0.54 16.32
CA ARG A 114 22.84 -1.68 15.72
C ARG A 114 22.18 -1.26 14.41
N LEU A 115 21.76 -2.23 13.64
CA LEU A 115 21.09 -2.00 12.37
C LEU A 115 19.68 -2.59 12.40
N GLU A 116 18.69 -1.79 12.03
CA GLU A 116 17.31 -2.25 11.84
C GLU A 116 17.09 -2.63 10.37
N VAL A 117 16.68 -3.86 10.13
CA VAL A 117 16.30 -4.35 8.80
C VAL A 117 14.77 -4.38 8.71
N LYS A 118 14.24 -3.77 7.66
CA LYS A 118 12.80 -3.66 7.40
C LYS A 118 12.43 -4.23 6.06
N PHE A 119 11.31 -4.91 5.98
CA PHE A 119 10.70 -5.39 4.74
C PHE A 119 9.18 -5.56 4.93
N ILE A 120 8.44 -5.69 3.84
CA ILE A 120 7.01 -6.04 3.92
C ILE A 120 6.78 -7.33 3.15
N PRO A 121 6.48 -8.45 3.81
CA PRO A 121 6.04 -9.68 3.16
C PRO A 121 4.62 -9.48 2.60
N LYS A 122 4.40 -9.79 1.32
CA LYS A 122 3.12 -9.56 0.65
C LYS A 122 2.10 -10.67 0.87
N VAL A 123 2.57 -11.89 1.07
CA VAL A 123 1.73 -13.08 1.21
C VAL A 123 2.14 -13.91 2.43
N PRO A 124 1.23 -14.68 3.02
CA PRO A 124 1.57 -15.60 4.10
C PRO A 124 2.43 -16.75 3.59
N GLY A 125 3.25 -17.32 4.47
CA GLY A 125 4.11 -18.45 4.16
C GLY A 125 5.40 -18.47 4.98
N ALA A 126 6.29 -19.38 4.62
CA ALA A 126 7.63 -19.44 5.17
C ALA A 126 8.57 -18.59 4.31
N TYR A 127 9.34 -17.73 4.95
CA TYR A 127 10.36 -16.90 4.30
C TYR A 127 11.74 -17.29 4.81
N SER A 128 12.70 -17.33 3.90
CA SER A 128 14.11 -17.57 4.21
C SER A 128 14.87 -16.26 4.14
N ILE A 129 15.59 -15.92 5.19
CA ILE A 129 16.40 -14.70 5.30
C ILE A 129 17.88 -15.09 5.34
N GLU A 130 18.60 -14.77 4.28
CA GLU A 130 20.06 -14.91 4.23
C GLU A 130 20.69 -13.54 4.44
N MET A 131 21.71 -13.47 5.30
CA MET A 131 22.45 -12.25 5.57
C MET A 131 23.95 -12.44 5.50
N LYS A 132 24.63 -11.41 4.99
CA LYS A 132 26.09 -11.33 4.97
C LYS A 132 26.56 -9.99 5.52
N ILE A 133 27.71 -10.02 6.17
CA ILE A 133 28.46 -8.86 6.66
C ILE A 133 29.86 -8.94 6.04
N ASN A 134 30.31 -7.88 5.39
CA ASN A 134 31.61 -7.83 4.71
C ASN A 134 31.84 -8.99 3.73
N GLY A 135 30.75 -9.54 3.15
CA GLY A 135 30.79 -10.70 2.24
C GLY A 135 30.70 -12.06 2.93
N ASP A 136 30.84 -12.14 4.25
CA ASP A 136 30.75 -13.38 5.01
C ASP A 136 29.33 -13.62 5.52
N THR A 137 28.85 -14.85 5.39
CA THR A 137 27.50 -15.25 5.80
C THR A 137 27.39 -15.32 7.33
N LEU A 138 26.32 -14.75 7.90
CA LEU A 138 26.04 -14.84 9.34
C LEU A 138 25.92 -16.31 9.79
N ALA A 139 26.36 -16.56 11.04
CA ALA A 139 26.15 -17.86 11.67
C ALA A 139 24.65 -18.21 11.70
N ASN A 140 24.32 -19.47 11.37
CA ASN A 140 22.96 -20.00 11.28
C ASN A 140 22.07 -19.41 10.16
N SER A 141 22.62 -18.60 9.27
CA SER A 141 21.94 -18.19 8.05
C SER A 141 21.87 -19.37 7.03
N PRO A 142 20.75 -19.55 6.29
CA PRO A 142 19.56 -18.72 6.28
C PRO A 142 18.61 -18.99 7.47
N PHE A 143 17.96 -17.94 7.94
CA PHE A 143 16.94 -18.01 8.99
C PHE A 143 15.57 -18.23 8.35
N THR A 144 14.73 -19.09 8.94
CA THR A 144 13.37 -19.28 8.49
C THR A 144 12.41 -18.55 9.44
N VAL A 145 11.57 -17.69 8.87
CA VAL A 145 10.52 -16.97 9.61
C VAL A 145 9.14 -17.30 9.06
N ALA A 146 8.16 -17.39 9.93
CA ALA A 146 6.78 -17.59 9.54
C ALA A 146 6.06 -16.24 9.37
N VAL A 147 5.43 -16.07 8.22
CA VAL A 147 4.52 -14.95 7.96
C VAL A 147 3.10 -15.48 7.97
N LYS A 148 2.30 -15.04 8.92
CA LYS A 148 0.87 -15.36 8.99
C LYS A 148 0.07 -14.48 8.05
N GLU A 149 -1.12 -14.93 7.73
CA GLU A 149 -2.12 -14.10 7.06
C GLU A 149 -2.37 -12.83 7.87
N ARG A 150 -2.58 -11.73 7.17
CA ARG A 150 -3.09 -10.50 7.79
C ARG A 150 -4.50 -10.81 8.32
N GLU A 151 -4.72 -10.50 9.58
CA GLU A 151 -6.07 -10.43 10.09
C GLU A 151 -6.66 -9.09 9.65
N LEU A 152 -7.49 -9.12 8.61
CA LEU A 152 -8.37 -8.01 8.31
C LEU A 152 -9.59 -8.17 9.23
N ILE A 153 -9.72 -7.30 10.24
CA ILE A 153 -10.77 -7.40 11.26
C ILE A 153 -11.61 -6.13 11.32
N VAL A 154 -12.87 -6.28 11.67
CA VAL A 154 -13.72 -5.16 12.10
C VAL A 154 -13.28 -4.74 13.50
N VAL A 155 -12.82 -3.50 13.63
CA VAL A 155 -12.45 -2.94 14.94
C VAL A 155 -13.55 -2.11 15.57
N GLY A 156 -14.59 -1.77 14.81
CA GLY A 156 -15.75 -1.03 15.29
C GLY A 156 -16.61 -0.46 14.17
N GLU A 157 -17.55 0.38 14.55
CA GLU A 157 -18.37 1.21 13.68
C GLU A 157 -17.98 2.67 13.88
N LEU A 158 -18.07 3.48 12.84
CA LEU A 158 -17.94 4.93 12.98
C LEU A 158 -19.24 5.48 13.58
N ASP A 159 -19.15 6.08 14.75
CA ASP A 159 -20.29 6.69 15.40
C ASP A 159 -20.63 8.01 14.67
N LEU A 160 -21.75 8.00 13.93
CA LEU A 160 -22.19 9.12 13.11
C LEU A 160 -23.07 10.07 13.96
N THR A 161 -22.52 11.21 14.32
CA THR A 161 -23.28 12.28 14.97
C THR A 161 -23.86 13.22 13.91
N LEU A 162 -25.13 13.02 13.59
CA LEU A 162 -25.89 13.82 12.64
C LEU A 162 -26.53 15.04 13.30
N LEU A 163 -27.12 15.91 12.47
CA LEU A 163 -27.97 16.99 12.96
C LEU A 163 -29.18 16.41 13.70
N GLU A 164 -29.73 17.18 14.63
CA GLU A 164 -30.83 16.75 15.52
C GLU A 164 -32.01 16.18 14.72
N GLY A 165 -32.43 14.97 15.07
CA GLY A 165 -33.54 14.25 14.43
C GLY A 165 -33.22 13.56 13.10
N GLU A 166 -31.99 13.67 12.58
CA GLU A 166 -31.60 13.01 11.34
C GLU A 166 -31.05 11.58 11.61
N ARG A 167 -31.22 10.71 10.61
CA ARG A 167 -30.61 9.39 10.51
C ARG A 167 -30.12 9.19 9.08
N VAL A 168 -29.09 8.40 8.89
CA VAL A 168 -28.76 7.90 7.55
C VAL A 168 -29.85 6.93 7.07
N ASP A 169 -30.00 6.80 5.75
CA ASP A 169 -31.02 5.93 5.17
C ASP A 169 -30.37 4.81 4.35
N ASP A 170 -29.64 5.14 3.28
CA ASP A 170 -29.02 4.14 2.40
C ASP A 170 -27.64 4.64 1.90
N LEU A 171 -26.58 4.30 2.65
CA LEU A 171 -25.22 4.76 2.37
C LEU A 171 -24.58 4.01 1.20
N PHE A 172 -23.85 4.75 0.36
CA PHE A 172 -23.18 4.23 -0.83
C PHE A 172 -21.69 4.61 -0.88
N GLY A 173 -21.33 5.50 -1.79
CA GLY A 173 -19.95 5.93 -2.00
C GLY A 173 -19.37 6.62 -0.76
N ILE A 174 -18.09 6.42 -0.53
CA ILE A 174 -17.33 7.03 0.55
C ILE A 174 -15.96 7.46 0.05
N ALA A 175 -15.51 8.62 0.48
CA ALA A 175 -14.16 9.12 0.24
C ALA A 175 -13.62 9.82 1.49
N VAL A 176 -12.30 9.85 1.63
CA VAL A 176 -11.62 10.54 2.75
C VAL A 176 -10.55 11.45 2.17
N ASN A 177 -10.46 12.69 2.69
CA ASN A 177 -9.44 13.64 2.29
C ASN A 177 -8.16 13.55 3.12
N THR A 178 -7.18 14.41 2.83
CA THR A 178 -5.84 14.35 3.46
C THR A 178 -5.86 14.71 4.95
N ILE A 179 -6.85 15.47 5.42
CA ILE A 179 -7.02 15.84 6.84
C ILE A 179 -7.95 14.89 7.61
N GLY A 180 -8.52 13.89 6.92
CA GLY A 180 -9.37 12.87 7.50
C GLY A 180 -10.88 13.18 7.47
N ASN A 181 -11.33 14.23 6.78
CA ASN A 181 -12.76 14.43 6.57
C ASN A 181 -13.32 13.37 5.63
N ILE A 182 -14.53 12.92 5.94
CA ILE A 182 -15.19 11.80 5.29
C ILE A 182 -16.40 12.33 4.53
N ALA A 183 -16.44 12.13 3.21
CA ALA A 183 -17.60 12.37 2.38
C ALA A 183 -18.34 11.05 2.14
N VAL A 184 -19.64 11.01 2.40
CA VAL A 184 -20.48 9.81 2.24
C VAL A 184 -21.75 10.16 1.49
N ILE A 185 -22.10 9.34 0.52
CA ILE A 185 -23.37 9.45 -0.22
C ILE A 185 -24.47 8.71 0.55
N ASP A 186 -25.60 9.36 0.72
CA ASP A 186 -26.85 8.77 1.17
C ASP A 186 -27.86 8.86 0.01
N ILE A 187 -28.02 7.73 -0.70
CA ILE A 187 -28.90 7.68 -1.87
C ILE A 187 -30.36 7.76 -1.45
N GLY A 188 -30.74 7.21 -0.31
CA GLY A 188 -32.12 7.26 0.20
C GLY A 188 -32.60 8.68 0.44
N LYS A 189 -31.66 9.58 0.74
CA LYS A 189 -31.94 11.01 0.95
C LYS A 189 -31.48 11.92 -0.19
N ASN A 190 -30.94 11.37 -1.25
CA ASN A 190 -30.37 12.12 -2.38
C ASN A 190 -29.40 13.21 -1.92
N CYS A 191 -28.51 12.91 -0.98
CA CYS A 191 -27.54 13.85 -0.44
C CYS A 191 -26.17 13.26 -0.20
N ALA A 192 -25.22 14.12 0.12
CA ALA A 192 -23.92 13.74 0.66
C ALA A 192 -23.75 14.34 2.05
N TYR A 193 -23.20 13.58 2.98
CA TYR A 193 -22.76 14.07 4.28
C TYR A 193 -21.24 14.25 4.26
N ILE A 194 -20.79 15.32 4.90
CA ILE A 194 -19.38 15.54 5.21
C ILE A 194 -19.23 15.40 6.72
N PHE A 195 -18.41 14.45 7.15
CA PHE A 195 -18.06 14.23 8.55
C PHE A 195 -16.60 14.59 8.79
N ASP A 196 -16.28 14.95 10.03
CA ASP A 196 -14.91 14.96 10.48
C ASP A 196 -14.39 13.51 10.70
N LYS A 197 -13.11 13.39 11.03
CA LYS A 197 -12.46 12.08 11.29
C LYS A 197 -13.05 11.27 12.46
N ASN A 198 -13.87 11.91 13.31
CA ASN A 198 -14.52 11.31 14.48
C ASN A 198 -15.99 10.95 14.21
N GLY A 199 -16.53 11.28 13.03
CA GLY A 199 -17.92 11.02 12.66
C GLY A 199 -18.90 12.18 12.98
N GLN A 200 -18.40 13.33 13.44
CA GLN A 200 -19.24 14.52 13.63
C GLN A 200 -19.62 15.11 12.27
N CYS A 201 -20.92 15.26 12.01
CA CYS A 201 -21.41 15.87 10.78
C CYS A 201 -21.04 17.35 10.72
N LEU A 202 -20.23 17.71 9.73
CA LEU A 202 -19.85 19.09 9.43
C LEU A 202 -20.86 19.74 8.49
N ARG A 203 -21.40 18.97 7.54
CA ARG A 203 -22.33 19.47 6.53
C ARG A 203 -23.14 18.37 5.87
N LYS A 204 -24.36 18.73 5.46
CA LYS A 204 -25.20 17.99 4.53
C LYS A 204 -25.33 18.78 3.23
N ILE A 205 -25.15 18.14 2.11
CA ILE A 205 -25.08 18.76 0.77
C ILE A 205 -26.08 18.04 -0.15
N GLY A 206 -26.72 18.79 -1.05
CA GLY A 206 -27.42 18.23 -2.19
C GLY A 206 -28.93 18.09 -2.04
N LEU A 207 -29.53 18.66 -0.99
CA LEU A 207 -30.99 18.73 -0.91
C LEU A 207 -31.55 19.30 -2.19
N GLU A 208 -32.39 18.50 -2.90
CA GLU A 208 -33.02 18.84 -4.21
C GLU A 208 -32.05 19.05 -5.38
N GLN A 209 -30.74 18.84 -5.18
CA GLN A 209 -29.71 19.01 -6.24
C GLN A 209 -29.36 17.71 -6.94
N PHE A 210 -29.42 16.58 -6.21
CA PHE A 210 -29.05 15.27 -6.73
C PHE A 210 -30.25 14.37 -6.99
N ARG A 211 -30.03 13.42 -7.87
CA ARG A 211 -30.94 12.31 -8.10
C ARG A 211 -30.13 11.01 -8.14
N ASP A 212 -30.44 10.10 -7.22
CA ASP A 212 -29.76 8.81 -7.10
C ASP A 212 -28.22 8.96 -7.13
N PRO A 213 -27.60 9.84 -6.30
CA PRO A 213 -26.15 9.99 -6.28
C PRO A 213 -25.50 8.69 -5.75
N LEU A 214 -24.37 8.27 -6.33
CA LEU A 214 -23.74 6.99 -6.00
C LEU A 214 -22.29 7.13 -5.53
N GLY A 215 -21.39 7.57 -6.40
CA GLY A 215 -19.96 7.69 -6.13
C GLY A 215 -19.56 9.08 -5.67
N VAL A 216 -18.50 9.16 -4.87
CA VAL A 216 -17.91 10.42 -4.42
C VAL A 216 -16.40 10.29 -4.31
N THR A 217 -15.68 11.35 -4.68
CA THR A 217 -14.24 11.47 -4.42
C THR A 217 -13.87 12.90 -4.07
N TYR A 218 -12.80 13.07 -3.31
CA TYR A 218 -12.23 14.41 -3.06
C TYR A 218 -11.38 14.85 -4.25
N LEU A 219 -11.66 16.04 -4.78
CA LEU A 219 -10.80 16.71 -5.74
C LEU A 219 -9.60 17.38 -5.03
N ASN A 220 -9.85 17.96 -3.87
CA ASN A 220 -8.91 18.52 -2.91
C ASN A 220 -9.59 18.55 -1.53
N ASP A 221 -8.97 19.15 -0.51
CA ASP A 221 -9.56 19.16 0.84
C ASP A 221 -10.87 19.97 0.96
N ASP A 222 -11.14 20.88 0.01
CA ASP A 222 -12.32 21.75 0.01
C ASP A 222 -13.38 21.39 -1.04
N GLU A 223 -13.07 20.48 -1.97
CA GLU A 223 -13.95 20.18 -3.10
C GLU A 223 -14.08 18.68 -3.33
N ILE A 224 -15.30 18.24 -3.64
CA ILE A 224 -15.63 16.86 -3.98
C ILE A 224 -16.24 16.77 -5.39
N LEU A 225 -16.09 15.61 -6.01
CA LEU A 225 -16.83 15.21 -7.19
C LEU A 225 -17.87 14.17 -6.78
N ILE A 226 -19.10 14.34 -7.23
CA ILE A 226 -20.22 13.42 -6.98
C ILE A 226 -20.77 12.92 -8.29
N ALA A 227 -20.89 11.60 -8.41
CA ALA A 227 -21.61 10.95 -9.51
C ALA A 227 -23.12 11.06 -9.25
N ASP A 228 -23.75 12.07 -9.85
CA ASP A 228 -25.19 12.34 -9.81
C ASP A 228 -25.91 11.46 -10.85
N ALA A 229 -26.04 10.18 -10.49
CA ALA A 229 -26.29 9.08 -11.41
C ALA A 229 -27.64 9.20 -12.12
N GLY A 230 -28.70 9.54 -11.39
CA GLY A 230 -30.03 9.69 -11.95
C GLY A 230 -30.17 10.91 -12.89
N ASN A 231 -29.27 11.88 -12.77
CA ASN A 231 -29.19 13.04 -13.68
C ASN A 231 -28.15 12.85 -14.80
N GLY A 232 -27.37 11.75 -14.76
CA GLY A 232 -26.36 11.42 -15.79
C GLY A 232 -25.24 12.44 -15.87
N ARG A 233 -24.72 12.93 -14.74
CA ARG A 233 -23.69 13.98 -14.68
C ARG A 233 -22.75 13.80 -13.49
N ILE A 234 -21.63 14.52 -13.50
CA ILE A 234 -20.73 14.66 -12.36
C ILE A 234 -20.82 16.08 -11.85
N GLN A 235 -21.01 16.26 -10.54
CA GLN A 235 -21.07 17.55 -9.88
C GLN A 235 -19.81 17.81 -9.07
N GLN A 236 -19.14 18.93 -9.31
CA GLN A 236 -18.07 19.45 -8.46
C GLN A 236 -18.67 20.41 -7.43
N ILE A 237 -18.45 20.12 -6.17
CA ILE A 237 -19.08 20.81 -5.03
C ILE A 237 -17.99 21.32 -4.10
N ASN A 238 -18.09 22.58 -3.68
CA ASN A 238 -17.32 23.10 -2.57
C ASN A 238 -17.97 22.67 -1.25
N ILE A 239 -17.23 21.95 -0.40
CA ILE A 239 -17.77 21.38 0.84
C ILE A 239 -18.00 22.41 1.93
N GLN A 240 -17.32 23.56 1.88
CA GLN A 240 -17.47 24.64 2.87
C GLN A 240 -18.77 25.42 2.65
N THR A 241 -19.14 25.63 1.40
CA THR A 241 -20.36 26.39 1.03
C THR A 241 -21.54 25.48 0.69
N GLY A 242 -21.30 24.25 0.27
CA GLY A 242 -22.29 23.33 -0.28
C GLY A 242 -22.75 23.68 -1.70
N THR A 243 -22.06 24.61 -2.38
CA THR A 243 -22.45 25.10 -3.70
C THR A 243 -21.80 24.29 -4.81
N VAL A 244 -22.52 24.17 -5.94
CA VAL A 244 -22.00 23.59 -7.17
C VAL A 244 -20.99 24.55 -7.78
N VAL A 245 -19.76 24.10 -7.92
CA VAL A 245 -18.67 24.82 -8.60
C VAL A 245 -18.72 24.58 -10.11
N LYS A 246 -18.96 23.34 -10.49
CA LYS A 246 -18.96 22.90 -11.89
C LYS A 246 -19.84 21.67 -12.11
N THR A 247 -20.47 21.61 -13.26
CA THR A 247 -21.18 20.41 -13.74
C THR A 247 -20.45 19.84 -14.93
N LEU A 248 -20.13 18.56 -14.91
CA LEU A 248 -19.49 17.84 -15.99
C LEU A 248 -20.45 16.84 -16.59
N GLY A 249 -20.60 16.91 -17.91
CA GLY A 249 -21.39 15.97 -18.68
C GLY A 249 -22.90 16.16 -18.59
N ARG A 250 -23.61 15.25 -19.21
CA ARG A 250 -25.07 15.14 -19.26
C ARG A 250 -25.50 13.71 -19.55
N ALA A 251 -26.76 13.39 -19.37
CA ALA A 251 -27.29 12.07 -19.71
C ALA A 251 -27.11 11.72 -21.19
N GLY A 252 -26.63 10.51 -21.49
CA GLY A 252 -26.45 10.00 -22.86
C GLY A 252 -25.38 8.93 -23.00
N VAL A 253 -24.99 8.66 -24.27
CA VAL A 253 -24.05 7.58 -24.63
C VAL A 253 -22.78 8.07 -25.36
N GLY A 254 -22.72 9.35 -25.68
CA GLY A 254 -21.58 9.97 -26.37
C GLY A 254 -20.40 10.28 -25.46
N LYS A 255 -19.43 11.05 -26.00
CA LYS A 255 -18.36 11.67 -25.20
C LYS A 255 -18.98 12.74 -24.31
N LYS A 256 -18.50 12.85 -23.04
CA LYS A 256 -19.08 13.75 -22.01
C LYS A 256 -20.56 13.51 -21.75
N GLU A 257 -21.07 12.36 -22.12
CA GLU A 257 -22.42 11.92 -21.77
C GLU A 257 -22.33 10.67 -20.91
N PHE A 258 -23.20 10.54 -19.91
CA PHE A 258 -23.17 9.45 -18.95
C PHE A 258 -24.53 8.78 -18.83
N HIS A 259 -24.52 7.44 -18.70
CA HIS A 259 -25.73 6.69 -18.40
C HIS A 259 -25.54 5.90 -17.11
N ILE A 260 -26.09 6.44 -16.00
CA ILE A 260 -25.87 6.01 -14.63
C ILE A 260 -24.37 5.99 -14.32
N PRO A 261 -23.69 7.15 -14.21
CA PRO A 261 -22.34 7.20 -13.65
C PRO A 261 -22.41 6.75 -12.19
N CYS A 262 -21.85 5.60 -11.89
CA CYS A 262 -21.98 4.98 -10.56
C CYS A 262 -20.76 5.21 -9.66
N ASP A 263 -19.62 5.54 -10.27
CA ASP A 263 -18.43 5.90 -9.51
C ASP A 263 -17.61 6.99 -10.20
N VAL A 264 -16.92 7.78 -9.42
CA VAL A 264 -15.98 8.80 -9.86
C VAL A 264 -14.76 8.79 -8.97
N CYS A 265 -13.58 8.74 -9.56
CA CYS A 265 -12.32 8.79 -8.84
C CYS A 265 -11.28 9.62 -9.61
N LEU A 266 -10.13 9.85 -9.01
CA LEU A 266 -9.00 10.51 -9.65
C LEU A 266 -7.85 9.54 -9.79
N ASP A 267 -7.13 9.60 -10.91
CA ASP A 267 -5.87 8.92 -11.04
C ASP A 267 -4.69 9.77 -10.54
N GLU A 268 -3.47 9.23 -10.61
CA GLU A 268 -2.26 9.92 -10.14
C GLU A 268 -1.95 11.21 -10.94
N GLU A 269 -2.45 11.32 -12.17
CA GLU A 269 -2.34 12.51 -13.03
C GLU A 269 -3.49 13.50 -12.81
N ARG A 270 -4.32 13.27 -11.78
CA ARG A 270 -5.50 14.07 -11.44
C ARG A 270 -6.58 14.08 -12.53
N ARG A 271 -6.56 13.08 -13.43
CA ARG A 271 -7.62 12.89 -14.41
C ARG A 271 -8.84 12.30 -13.71
N ILE A 272 -10.02 12.73 -14.17
CA ILE A 272 -11.30 12.27 -13.64
C ILE A 272 -11.68 10.96 -14.36
N VAL A 273 -11.86 9.90 -13.60
CA VAL A 273 -12.22 8.58 -14.08
C VAL A 273 -13.67 8.29 -13.69
N VAL A 274 -14.54 8.09 -14.66
CA VAL A 274 -15.98 7.86 -14.45
C VAL A 274 -16.34 6.45 -14.88
N THR A 275 -16.97 5.71 -13.98
CA THR A 275 -17.51 4.38 -14.25
C THR A 275 -18.98 4.49 -14.61
N GLU A 276 -19.36 3.95 -15.76
CA GLU A 276 -20.73 4.03 -16.28
C GLU A 276 -21.40 2.65 -16.33
N PHE A 277 -22.42 2.49 -15.52
CA PHE A 277 -23.13 1.22 -15.34
C PHE A 277 -23.83 0.73 -16.62
N TRP A 278 -24.71 1.56 -17.21
CA TRP A 278 -25.48 1.14 -18.40
C TRP A 278 -24.71 1.25 -19.69
N ASN A 279 -23.77 2.17 -19.81
CA ASN A 279 -22.90 2.24 -21.00
C ASN A 279 -21.80 1.16 -20.95
N SER A 280 -21.65 0.47 -19.81
CA SER A 280 -20.68 -0.62 -19.60
C SER A 280 -19.25 -0.20 -20.00
N ARG A 281 -18.81 0.98 -19.54
CA ARG A 281 -17.53 1.57 -19.94
C ARG A 281 -16.93 2.44 -18.83
N ILE A 282 -15.69 2.80 -19.04
CA ILE A 282 -14.97 3.83 -18.28
C ILE A 282 -14.72 5.02 -19.21
N GLN A 283 -14.97 6.24 -18.74
CA GLN A 283 -14.50 7.47 -19.36
C GLN A 283 -13.40 8.09 -18.50
N VAL A 284 -12.25 8.40 -19.11
CA VAL A 284 -11.18 9.20 -18.51
C VAL A 284 -11.25 10.60 -19.06
N MET A 285 -11.28 11.59 -18.19
CA MET A 285 -11.46 13.00 -18.55
C MET A 285 -10.34 13.85 -17.97
N SER A 286 -10.02 14.96 -18.61
CA SER A 286 -9.15 15.98 -18.02
C SER A 286 -9.83 16.64 -16.82
N PRO A 287 -9.08 17.36 -15.96
CA PRO A 287 -9.67 18.16 -14.87
C PRO A 287 -10.69 19.20 -15.36
N GLU A 288 -10.56 19.66 -16.61
CA GLU A 288 -11.49 20.59 -17.25
C GLU A 288 -12.75 19.90 -17.76
N GLY A 289 -12.82 18.55 -17.74
CA GLY A 289 -13.98 17.76 -18.16
C GLY A 289 -13.99 17.40 -19.64
N GLU A 290 -12.82 17.44 -20.31
CA GLU A 290 -12.69 16.94 -21.68
C GLU A 290 -12.41 15.44 -21.68
N THR A 291 -13.13 14.66 -22.50
CA THR A 291 -12.92 13.21 -22.62
C THR A 291 -11.56 12.91 -23.27
N ILE A 292 -10.65 12.27 -22.54
CA ILE A 292 -9.34 11.83 -23.00
C ILE A 292 -9.44 10.45 -23.64
N SER A 293 -10.07 9.49 -22.95
CA SER A 293 -10.24 8.13 -23.44
C SER A 293 -11.55 7.50 -22.96
N ILE A 294 -12.01 6.51 -23.71
CA ILE A 294 -13.17 5.66 -23.37
C ILE A 294 -12.75 4.23 -23.65
N PHE A 295 -12.99 3.32 -22.70
CA PHE A 295 -12.66 1.90 -22.88
C PHE A 295 -13.61 0.98 -22.12
N GLY A 296 -13.48 -0.32 -22.35
CA GLY A 296 -14.22 -1.36 -21.66
C GLY A 296 -15.53 -1.79 -22.34
N ASN A 297 -16.08 -1.03 -23.26
CA ASN A 297 -17.35 -1.33 -23.93
C ASN A 297 -17.24 -2.15 -25.23
N ILE A 298 -16.04 -2.45 -25.69
CA ILE A 298 -15.74 -3.12 -26.94
C ILE A 298 -14.86 -4.35 -26.70
N GLY A 299 -14.98 -5.34 -27.59
CA GLY A 299 -14.12 -6.52 -27.60
C GLY A 299 -14.63 -7.69 -26.76
N PRO A 300 -13.87 -8.79 -26.70
CA PRO A 300 -14.27 -10.01 -26.00
C PRO A 300 -14.27 -9.84 -24.47
N GLU A 301 -13.45 -8.94 -23.98
CA GLU A 301 -13.34 -8.63 -22.55
C GLU A 301 -14.10 -7.36 -22.17
N LYS A 302 -15.19 -7.05 -22.88
CA LYS A 302 -16.06 -5.91 -22.54
C LYS A 302 -16.59 -6.00 -21.11
N LEU A 303 -16.75 -4.86 -20.49
CA LEU A 303 -17.38 -4.71 -19.19
C LEU A 303 -18.90 -5.00 -19.28
N ASN A 304 -19.47 -5.41 -18.17
CA ASN A 304 -20.91 -5.59 -18.02
C ASN A 304 -21.34 -4.98 -16.68
N LYS A 305 -21.99 -3.83 -16.76
CA LYS A 305 -22.49 -3.11 -15.58
C LYS A 305 -21.38 -2.90 -14.52
N PRO A 306 -20.25 -2.29 -14.90
CA PRO A 306 -19.18 -2.01 -13.92
C PRO A 306 -19.68 -1.04 -12.86
N LYS A 307 -19.21 -1.17 -11.62
CA LYS A 307 -19.68 -0.35 -10.51
C LYS A 307 -18.62 0.57 -9.93
N SER A 308 -17.36 0.14 -9.84
CA SER A 308 -16.28 0.95 -9.32
C SER A 308 -15.01 0.78 -10.15
N CYS A 309 -14.19 1.81 -10.15
CA CYS A 309 -12.87 1.81 -10.76
C CYS A 309 -11.87 2.39 -9.75
N PHE A 310 -10.79 1.65 -9.49
CA PHE A 310 -9.68 2.13 -8.67
C PHE A 310 -8.42 2.26 -9.53
N PRO A 311 -7.99 3.50 -9.85
CA PRO A 311 -6.72 3.75 -10.52
C PRO A 311 -5.55 3.50 -9.57
N TYR A 312 -4.54 2.79 -10.04
CA TYR A 312 -3.35 2.55 -9.27
C TYR A 312 -2.12 2.40 -10.17
N LYS A 313 -1.16 3.30 -10.02
CA LYS A 313 0.01 3.39 -10.90
C LYS A 313 -0.41 3.49 -12.37
N ASP A 314 0.03 2.56 -13.19
CA ASP A 314 -0.25 2.48 -14.63
C ASP A 314 -1.49 1.63 -14.97
N LYS A 315 -2.38 1.33 -14.01
CA LYS A 315 -3.50 0.41 -14.17
C LYS A 315 -4.82 0.97 -13.63
N PHE A 316 -5.90 0.42 -14.16
CA PHE A 316 -7.26 0.57 -13.65
C PHE A 316 -7.79 -0.80 -13.21
N PHE A 317 -8.16 -0.94 -11.94
CA PHE A 317 -8.88 -2.11 -11.43
C PHE A 317 -10.37 -1.79 -11.41
N ILE A 318 -11.19 -2.65 -12.03
CA ILE A 318 -12.61 -2.39 -12.26
C ILE A 318 -13.42 -3.54 -11.69
N SER A 319 -14.40 -3.24 -10.84
CA SER A 319 -15.42 -4.20 -10.44
C SER A 319 -16.42 -4.37 -11.59
N ASP A 320 -16.25 -5.42 -12.36
CA ASP A 320 -17.10 -5.80 -13.48
C ASP A 320 -18.29 -6.63 -12.97
N SER A 321 -19.21 -5.94 -12.31
CA SER A 321 -20.19 -6.53 -11.40
C SER A 321 -21.18 -7.47 -12.10
N GLY A 322 -21.59 -7.16 -13.34
CA GLY A 322 -22.45 -8.03 -14.11
C GLY A 322 -21.74 -9.29 -14.66
N ASN A 323 -20.41 -9.32 -14.60
CA ASN A 323 -19.59 -10.50 -14.90
C ASN A 323 -19.03 -11.16 -13.63
N HIS A 324 -19.36 -10.66 -12.45
CA HIS A 324 -18.94 -11.17 -11.15
C HIS A 324 -17.41 -11.36 -11.03
N CYS A 325 -16.65 -10.41 -11.56
CA CYS A 325 -15.18 -10.46 -11.55
C CYS A 325 -14.55 -9.08 -11.42
N ILE A 326 -13.25 -9.07 -11.17
CA ILE A 326 -12.43 -7.86 -11.24
C ILE A 326 -11.61 -7.92 -12.51
N LYS A 327 -11.56 -6.82 -13.25
CA LYS A 327 -10.74 -6.66 -14.46
C LYS A 327 -9.69 -5.59 -14.28
N ALA A 328 -8.50 -5.85 -14.79
CA ALA A 328 -7.41 -4.88 -14.84
C ALA A 328 -7.16 -4.44 -16.28
N PHE A 329 -7.02 -3.13 -16.47
CA PHE A 329 -6.66 -2.47 -17.73
C PHE A 329 -5.44 -1.60 -17.51
N ASP A 330 -4.65 -1.36 -18.55
CA ASP A 330 -3.59 -0.37 -18.52
C ASP A 330 -4.13 1.07 -18.70
N LYS A 331 -3.25 2.07 -18.60
CA LYS A 331 -3.60 3.50 -18.76
C LYS A 331 -4.18 3.83 -20.16
N SER A 332 -3.93 3.01 -21.18
CA SER A 332 -4.48 3.17 -22.52
C SER A 332 -5.89 2.59 -22.66
N GLY A 333 -6.35 1.82 -21.65
CA GLY A 333 -7.60 1.08 -21.68
C GLY A 333 -7.47 -0.29 -22.32
N THR A 334 -6.24 -0.83 -22.45
CA THR A 334 -6.01 -2.19 -22.94
C THR A 334 -6.22 -3.19 -21.80
N PHE A 335 -6.99 -4.25 -22.04
CA PHE A 335 -7.20 -5.32 -21.07
C PHE A 335 -5.90 -6.04 -20.73
N LEU A 336 -5.65 -6.25 -19.45
CA LEU A 336 -4.47 -6.96 -18.94
C LEU A 336 -4.81 -8.35 -18.43
N HIS A 337 -5.69 -8.43 -17.43
CA HIS A 337 -6.11 -9.69 -16.83
C HIS A 337 -7.43 -9.52 -16.06
N LYS A 338 -8.02 -10.66 -15.68
CA LYS A 338 -9.19 -10.71 -14.81
C LYS A 338 -9.06 -11.84 -13.80
N PHE A 339 -9.79 -11.71 -12.69
CA PHE A 339 -9.90 -12.76 -11.68
C PHE A 339 -11.27 -12.72 -11.03
N GLY A 340 -11.63 -13.83 -10.38
CA GLY A 340 -12.95 -14.05 -9.82
C GLY A 340 -13.95 -14.61 -10.84
N LYS A 341 -15.04 -15.10 -10.32
CA LYS A 341 -16.20 -15.63 -11.03
C LYS A 341 -17.40 -15.62 -10.08
N GLN A 342 -18.60 -15.82 -10.61
CA GLN A 342 -19.79 -15.91 -9.76
C GLN A 342 -19.70 -17.03 -8.74
N GLY A 343 -20.04 -16.74 -7.48
CA GLY A 343 -20.12 -17.69 -6.38
C GLY A 343 -19.83 -17.05 -5.02
N ASN A 344 -19.79 -17.88 -3.99
CA ASN A 344 -19.64 -17.49 -2.58
C ASN A 344 -18.38 -18.05 -1.91
N GLN A 345 -17.56 -18.82 -2.62
CA GLN A 345 -16.29 -19.31 -2.12
C GLN A 345 -15.24 -18.20 -2.11
N ASP A 346 -14.12 -18.42 -1.44
CA ASP A 346 -12.96 -17.52 -1.51
C ASP A 346 -12.48 -17.32 -2.95
N GLY A 347 -12.24 -16.07 -3.32
CA GLY A 347 -11.89 -15.70 -4.69
C GLY A 347 -13.07 -15.67 -5.68
N GLN A 348 -14.29 -15.96 -5.26
CA GLN A 348 -15.51 -15.79 -6.04
C GLN A 348 -16.27 -14.54 -5.57
N PHE A 349 -17.14 -14.00 -6.41
CA PHE A 349 -17.90 -12.80 -6.12
C PHE A 349 -19.39 -12.95 -6.46
N ASP A 350 -20.21 -12.24 -5.73
CA ASP A 350 -21.58 -11.95 -6.15
C ASP A 350 -21.80 -10.42 -6.13
N ASN A 351 -21.80 -9.84 -7.35
CA ASN A 351 -21.96 -8.41 -7.54
C ASN A 351 -20.89 -7.55 -6.83
N PRO A 352 -19.59 -7.71 -7.15
CA PRO A 352 -18.52 -6.92 -6.54
C PRO A 352 -18.73 -5.42 -6.76
N TYR A 353 -18.47 -4.59 -5.74
CA TYR A 353 -18.71 -3.16 -5.78
C TYR A 353 -17.42 -2.36 -5.55
N GLY A 354 -17.29 -1.69 -4.40
CA GLY A 354 -16.18 -0.83 -4.06
C GLY A 354 -14.83 -1.53 -4.06
N LEU A 355 -13.84 -0.83 -4.54
CA LEU A 355 -12.45 -1.27 -4.63
C LEU A 355 -11.56 -0.31 -3.87
N LEU A 356 -10.56 -0.84 -3.18
CA LEU A 356 -9.52 -0.08 -2.53
C LEU A 356 -8.20 -0.84 -2.63
N ILE A 357 -7.13 -0.17 -3.04
CA ILE A 357 -5.78 -0.70 -2.82
C ILE A 357 -5.24 -0.04 -1.55
N ASP A 358 -4.95 -0.88 -0.57
CA ASP A 358 -4.48 -0.42 0.73
C ASP A 358 -2.98 -0.03 0.68
N ARG A 359 -2.49 0.54 1.79
CA ARG A 359 -1.07 0.94 1.93
C ARG A 359 -0.08 -0.22 1.81
N PHE A 360 -0.55 -1.46 1.84
CA PHE A 360 0.25 -2.67 1.70
C PHE A 360 0.19 -3.26 0.29
N HIS A 361 -0.37 -2.49 -0.66
CA HIS A 361 -0.53 -2.88 -2.06
C HIS A 361 -1.43 -4.11 -2.26
N CYS A 362 -2.37 -4.33 -1.36
CA CYS A 362 -3.41 -5.35 -1.49
C CYS A 362 -4.71 -4.71 -1.98
N LEU A 363 -5.39 -5.39 -2.89
CA LEU A 363 -6.71 -4.99 -3.39
C LEU A 363 -7.79 -5.55 -2.48
N LEU A 364 -8.60 -4.67 -1.90
CA LEU A 364 -9.80 -4.99 -1.14
C LEU A 364 -11.02 -4.83 -2.04
N VAL A 365 -11.92 -5.78 -1.99
CA VAL A 365 -13.13 -5.84 -2.82
C VAL A 365 -14.35 -6.01 -1.95
N CYS A 366 -15.29 -5.07 -2.04
CA CYS A 366 -16.62 -5.23 -1.45
C CYS A 366 -17.42 -6.25 -2.28
N ASP A 367 -17.62 -7.45 -1.77
CA ASP A 367 -18.38 -8.52 -2.38
C ASP A 367 -19.83 -8.45 -1.88
N GLN A 368 -20.60 -7.57 -2.54
CA GLN A 368 -21.84 -6.98 -2.01
C GLN A 368 -22.86 -8.01 -1.56
N PHE A 369 -23.26 -8.94 -2.43
CA PHE A 369 -24.32 -9.91 -2.12
C PHE A 369 -23.82 -11.14 -1.37
N ASN A 370 -22.51 -11.30 -1.22
CA ASN A 370 -21.90 -12.24 -0.30
C ASN A 370 -21.65 -11.63 1.08
N HIS A 371 -22.02 -10.36 1.31
CA HIS A 371 -21.95 -9.67 2.61
C HIS A 371 -20.55 -9.68 3.23
N ARG A 372 -19.50 -9.47 2.41
CA ARG A 372 -18.11 -9.55 2.84
C ARG A 372 -17.18 -8.58 2.10
N VAL A 373 -16.00 -8.36 2.65
CA VAL A 373 -14.86 -7.75 1.96
C VAL A 373 -13.77 -8.80 1.81
N GLN A 374 -13.25 -9.01 0.62
CA GLN A 374 -12.16 -9.93 0.35
C GLN A 374 -10.87 -9.20 -0.03
N GLN A 375 -9.72 -9.77 0.32
CA GLN A 375 -8.41 -9.24 0.02
C GLN A 375 -7.69 -10.08 -1.04
N PHE A 376 -7.05 -9.39 -2.00
CA PHE A 376 -6.30 -9.99 -3.09
C PHE A 376 -4.94 -9.30 -3.29
N SER A 377 -3.98 -10.03 -3.86
CA SER A 377 -2.82 -9.41 -4.50
C SER A 377 -3.24 -8.74 -5.81
N LEU A 378 -2.40 -7.85 -6.35
CA LEU A 378 -2.70 -7.12 -7.60
C LEU A 378 -2.70 -8.00 -8.85
N ASP A 379 -2.18 -9.21 -8.77
CA ASP A 379 -2.28 -10.26 -9.81
C ASP A 379 -3.53 -11.15 -9.66
N GLY A 380 -4.37 -10.88 -8.67
CA GLY A 380 -5.67 -11.53 -8.47
C GLY A 380 -5.65 -12.79 -7.61
N ARG A 381 -4.56 -13.09 -6.89
CA ARG A 381 -4.55 -14.21 -5.93
C ARG A 381 -5.26 -13.78 -4.64
N PHE A 382 -6.16 -14.62 -4.14
CA PHE A 382 -6.73 -14.45 -2.81
C PHE A 382 -5.61 -14.60 -1.75
N THR A 383 -5.39 -13.57 -0.94
CA THR A 383 -4.22 -13.49 -0.03
C THR A 383 -4.59 -13.43 1.43
N GLY A 384 -5.86 -13.28 1.72
CA GLY A 384 -6.29 -13.11 3.10
C GLY A 384 -7.69 -13.62 3.32
N LYS A 385 -8.14 -13.51 4.55
CA LYS A 385 -9.48 -13.88 4.92
C LYS A 385 -10.48 -12.82 4.47
N SER A 386 -11.69 -13.27 4.26
CA SER A 386 -12.83 -12.38 4.05
C SER A 386 -13.30 -11.86 5.41
N ILE A 387 -13.61 -10.58 5.50
CA ILE A 387 -14.46 -10.05 6.56
C ILE A 387 -15.88 -10.34 6.16
N THR A 388 -16.55 -11.19 6.93
CA THR A 388 -17.95 -11.56 6.74
C THR A 388 -18.88 -10.73 7.64
N ASN A 389 -20.20 -10.88 7.44
CA ASN A 389 -21.24 -10.19 8.21
C ASN A 389 -21.29 -8.65 8.03
N LEU A 390 -20.80 -8.17 6.91
CA LEU A 390 -21.01 -6.79 6.47
C LEU A 390 -22.24 -6.76 5.54
N SER A 391 -23.39 -6.32 6.04
CA SER A 391 -24.63 -6.30 5.23
C SER A 391 -24.48 -5.41 4.00
N ASN A 392 -24.44 -6.01 2.79
CA ASN A 392 -24.31 -5.29 1.51
C ASN A 392 -23.19 -4.23 1.49
N PRO A 393 -21.91 -4.58 1.68
CA PRO A 393 -20.82 -3.60 1.64
C PRO A 393 -20.72 -2.98 0.25
N ARG A 394 -20.56 -1.64 0.19
CA ARG A 394 -20.60 -0.87 -1.07
C ARG A 394 -19.36 -0.03 -1.29
N GLY A 395 -19.27 1.11 -0.63
CA GLY A 395 -18.11 2.00 -0.70
C GLY A 395 -17.01 1.56 0.26
N ILE A 396 -15.77 1.81 -0.13
CA ILE A 396 -14.59 1.52 0.68
C ILE A 396 -13.54 2.61 0.50
N ALA A 397 -12.98 3.12 1.59
CA ALA A 397 -11.97 4.17 1.55
C ALA A 397 -10.93 4.00 2.67
N ALA A 398 -9.70 4.44 2.44
CA ALA A 398 -8.66 4.49 3.46
C ALA A 398 -8.60 5.87 4.11
N THR A 399 -8.36 5.90 5.43
CA THR A 399 -8.08 7.13 6.17
C THR A 399 -6.57 7.40 6.21
N PRO A 400 -6.13 8.66 6.42
CA PRO A 400 -4.71 8.99 6.53
C PRO A 400 -3.96 8.24 7.63
N ASP A 401 -4.66 7.87 8.72
CA ASP A 401 -4.10 7.06 9.81
C ASP A 401 -4.10 5.55 9.53
N GLY A 402 -4.55 5.15 8.32
CA GLY A 402 -4.46 3.79 7.80
C GLY A 402 -5.60 2.85 8.20
N ARG A 403 -6.68 3.37 8.79
CA ARG A 403 -7.94 2.64 8.93
C ARG A 403 -8.62 2.52 7.57
N ILE A 404 -9.47 1.54 7.42
CA ILE A 404 -10.30 1.34 6.23
C ILE A 404 -11.76 1.50 6.65
N LEU A 405 -12.49 2.34 5.95
CA LEU A 405 -13.91 2.57 6.16
C LEU A 405 -14.70 1.84 5.08
N VAL A 406 -15.76 1.13 5.48
CA VAL A 406 -16.66 0.41 4.56
C VAL A 406 -18.08 0.83 4.83
N THR A 407 -18.78 1.34 3.82
CA THR A 407 -20.21 1.64 3.92
C THR A 407 -21.06 0.40 3.71
N THR A 408 -22.07 0.27 4.52
CA THR A 408 -23.24 -0.59 4.33
C THR A 408 -24.47 0.32 4.31
N PRO A 409 -25.68 -0.17 4.00
CA PRO A 409 -26.86 0.72 3.93
C PRO A 409 -27.03 1.64 5.14
N GLU A 410 -26.78 1.15 6.34
CA GLU A 410 -27.10 1.88 7.58
C GLU A 410 -25.88 2.34 8.37
N LYS A 411 -24.67 1.83 8.06
CA LYS A 411 -23.48 1.96 8.91
C LYS A 411 -22.20 2.15 8.12
N ILE A 412 -21.20 2.69 8.80
CA ILE A 412 -19.81 2.70 8.32
C ILE A 412 -18.98 1.85 9.28
N PHE A 413 -18.45 0.73 8.80
CA PHE A 413 -17.55 -0.13 9.55
C PHE A 413 -16.11 0.37 9.44
N ILE A 414 -15.36 0.21 10.54
CA ILE A 414 -13.92 0.49 10.61
C ILE A 414 -13.19 -0.83 10.60
N LEU A 415 -12.31 -1.02 9.61
CA LEU A 415 -11.44 -2.17 9.47
C LEU A 415 -9.99 -1.79 9.75
N LYS A 416 -9.21 -2.78 10.21
CA LYS A 416 -7.77 -2.61 10.42
C LYS A 416 -7.01 -3.82 9.88
#